data_99de376150c6deb3ae0aaf09fcd48d94
#
_entry.id   99de376150c6deb3ae0aaf09fcd48d94
#
_cell.length_a   1.000
_cell.length_b   1.000
_cell.length_c   1.000
_cell.angle_alpha   90.00
_cell.angle_beta   90.00
_cell.angle_gamma   90.00
#
_symmetry.space_group_name_H-M   'P 1'
#
loop_
_entity.id
_entity.type
_entity.pdbx_description
1 polymer ?
#
loop_
_entity_poly.entity_id
_entity_poly.type
_entity_poly.pdbx_seq_one_letter_code
_entity_poly.pdbx_strand_id
1 'polypeptide(L)'
;MYPSLRAKGETGGNEARLSAVDAAKNTVLCRKLTFSEEQLRAKAKEMMSLYPPECDPDAEGEGMRCRAGKSSFWLTYDGRMIPCGMMTEPCVSLEDMSFSDAWQLIRQKTAEIRLPSECQQCSHKSVCNVCAAMCYTETGRFNGKPEYICDMVKSIADEFVKQFGEVGETDES
;
A
#
# COMPACT_ATOMS: atom_id res chain seq x y z
N MET A 1 6.31 -9.64 -0.23
CA MET A 1 7.53 -8.85 -0.51
C MET A 1 7.11 -7.71 -1.40
N TYR A 2 7.24 -6.49 -0.93
CA TYR A 2 6.95 -5.31 -1.74
C TYR A 2 7.95 -5.23 -2.89
N PRO A 3 7.57 -4.67 -4.05
CA PRO A 3 8.52 -4.44 -5.11
C PRO A 3 9.70 -3.67 -4.52
N SER A 4 10.90 -4.21 -4.67
CA SER A 4 12.10 -3.50 -4.23
C SER A 4 12.23 -2.25 -5.10
N LEU A 5 12.10 -1.09 -4.50
CA LEU A 5 12.56 0.15 -5.11
C LEU A 5 14.05 -0.01 -5.37
N ARG A 6 14.43 -0.15 -6.61
CA ARG A 6 15.83 -0.09 -6.98
C ARG A 6 16.31 1.34 -6.82
N ALA A 7 17.59 1.49 -6.55
CA ALA A 7 18.25 2.77 -6.22
C ALA A 7 18.03 3.94 -7.20
N LYS A 8 17.29 3.76 -8.28
CA LYS A 8 16.97 4.79 -9.29
C LYS A 8 15.47 4.88 -9.62
N GLY A 9 14.58 4.30 -8.79
CA GLY A 9 13.14 4.34 -9.09
C GLY A 9 12.73 3.52 -10.31
N GLU A 10 13.57 2.61 -10.77
CA GLU A 10 13.25 1.72 -11.88
C GLU A 10 12.23 0.66 -11.43
N THR A 11 11.15 0.53 -12.17
CA THR A 11 10.10 -0.47 -11.95
C THR A 11 10.48 -1.87 -12.45
N GLY A 12 11.72 -2.08 -12.87
CA GLY A 12 12.23 -3.36 -13.38
C GLY A 12 12.44 -4.41 -12.30
N GLY A 13 12.37 -5.71 -12.68
CA GLY A 13 12.61 -6.85 -11.78
C GLY A 13 11.37 -7.45 -11.16
N ASN A 14 10.19 -7.10 -11.65
CA ASN A 14 8.92 -7.71 -11.27
C ASN A 14 8.84 -9.21 -11.60
N GLU A 15 9.69 -9.68 -12.52
CA GLU A 15 9.81 -11.09 -12.91
C GLU A 15 10.27 -12.01 -11.78
N ALA A 16 11.00 -11.45 -10.80
CA ALA A 16 11.53 -12.21 -9.66
C ALA A 16 10.59 -12.19 -8.41
N ARG A 17 9.45 -11.51 -8.48
CA ARG A 17 8.50 -11.47 -7.36
C ARG A 17 7.53 -12.66 -7.42
N LEU A 18 7.02 -13.04 -6.25
CA LEU A 18 5.98 -14.04 -6.16
C LEU A 18 4.72 -13.60 -6.93
N SER A 19 3.95 -14.58 -7.43
CA SER A 19 2.59 -14.29 -7.88
C SER A 19 1.75 -13.70 -6.73
N ALA A 20 0.68 -12.97 -7.05
CA ALA A 20 -0.21 -12.41 -6.01
C ALA A 20 -0.75 -13.51 -5.09
N VAL A 21 -1.10 -14.66 -5.64
CA VAL A 21 -1.61 -15.84 -4.89
C VAL A 21 -0.53 -16.42 -3.97
N ASP A 22 0.70 -16.61 -4.45
CA ASP A 22 1.77 -17.17 -3.62
C ASP A 22 2.24 -16.18 -2.54
N ALA A 23 2.23 -14.88 -2.85
CA ALA A 23 2.46 -13.83 -1.87
C ALA A 23 1.38 -13.84 -0.77
N ALA A 24 0.12 -14.09 -1.13
CA ALA A 24 -0.98 -14.22 -0.19
C ALA A 24 -0.80 -15.44 0.72
N LYS A 25 -0.56 -16.63 0.17
CA LYS A 25 -0.28 -17.84 0.95
C LYS A 25 0.87 -17.65 1.94
N ASN A 26 1.97 -17.07 1.47
CA ASN A 26 3.12 -16.77 2.32
C ASN A 26 2.77 -15.77 3.42
N THR A 27 1.97 -14.75 3.12
CA THR A 27 1.50 -13.77 4.12
C THR A 27 0.67 -14.44 5.19
N VAL A 28 -0.27 -15.31 4.82
CA VAL A 28 -1.11 -16.04 5.78
C VAL A 28 -0.28 -17.01 6.61
N LEU A 29 0.69 -17.72 6.00
CA LEU A 29 1.63 -18.57 6.72
C LEU A 29 2.42 -17.79 7.78
N CYS A 30 2.97 -16.63 7.43
CA CYS A 30 3.66 -15.76 8.39
C CYS A 30 2.73 -15.31 9.52
N ARG A 31 1.47 -15.01 9.23
CA ARG A 31 0.48 -14.62 10.24
C ARG A 31 0.18 -15.75 11.22
N LYS A 32 0.12 -17.00 10.77
CA LYS A 32 -0.03 -18.17 11.65
C LYS A 32 1.10 -18.31 12.67
N LEU A 33 2.30 -17.83 12.37
CA LEU A 33 3.43 -17.86 13.27
C LEU A 33 3.43 -16.73 14.32
N THR A 34 2.62 -15.69 14.10
CA THR A 34 2.66 -14.45 14.90
C THR A 34 1.37 -14.17 15.66
N PHE A 35 0.24 -14.74 15.24
CA PHE A 35 -1.08 -14.47 15.81
C PHE A 35 -1.73 -15.74 16.35
N SER A 36 -2.57 -15.60 17.38
CA SER A 36 -3.38 -16.70 17.88
C SER A 36 -4.48 -17.08 16.86
N GLU A 37 -4.99 -18.29 16.98
CA GLU A 37 -6.09 -18.75 16.11
C GLU A 37 -7.32 -17.86 16.23
N GLU A 38 -7.65 -17.41 17.42
CA GLU A 38 -8.76 -16.47 17.67
C GLU A 38 -8.57 -15.16 16.86
N GLN A 39 -7.37 -14.58 16.88
CA GLN A 39 -7.06 -13.39 16.11
C GLN A 39 -7.14 -13.63 14.60
N LEU A 40 -6.73 -14.79 14.13
CA LEU A 40 -6.82 -15.17 12.72
C LEU A 40 -8.28 -15.34 12.27
N ARG A 41 -9.12 -15.98 13.10
CA ARG A 41 -10.58 -16.12 12.85
C ARG A 41 -11.27 -14.75 12.87
N ALA A 42 -10.95 -13.88 13.83
CA ALA A 42 -11.48 -12.52 13.86
C ALA A 42 -11.12 -11.73 12.58
N LYS A 43 -9.89 -11.92 12.07
CA LYS A 43 -9.45 -11.30 10.82
C LYS A 43 -10.17 -11.87 9.60
N ALA A 44 -10.41 -13.18 9.54
CA ALA A 44 -11.21 -13.80 8.48
C ALA A 44 -12.65 -13.27 8.48
N LYS A 45 -13.26 -13.13 9.65
CA LYS A 45 -14.60 -12.55 9.79
C LYS A 45 -14.67 -11.10 9.28
N GLU A 46 -13.66 -10.27 9.58
CA GLU A 46 -13.53 -8.93 9.00
C GLU A 46 -13.49 -9.00 7.46
N MET A 47 -12.71 -9.91 6.89
CA MET A 47 -12.57 -10.07 5.44
C MET A 47 -13.85 -10.60 4.77
N MET A 48 -14.67 -11.40 5.46
CA MET A 48 -15.97 -11.84 4.96
C MET A 48 -17.00 -10.71 4.87
N SER A 49 -16.83 -9.66 5.67
CA SER A 49 -17.73 -8.50 5.74
C SER A 49 -17.24 -7.29 4.95
N LEU A 50 -16.28 -7.46 4.04
CA LEU A 50 -15.77 -6.37 3.21
C LEU A 50 -16.83 -5.89 2.22
N TYR A 51 -17.06 -4.60 2.20
CA TYR A 51 -17.97 -3.93 1.27
C TYR A 51 -17.38 -2.59 0.79
N PRO A 52 -17.78 -2.11 -0.38
CA PRO A 52 -17.35 -0.80 -0.84
C PRO A 52 -17.84 0.29 0.12
N PRO A 53 -16.99 1.25 0.51
CA PRO A 53 -17.44 2.39 1.30
C PRO A 53 -18.38 3.26 0.48
N GLU A 54 -19.32 3.92 1.15
CA GLU A 54 -20.07 5.01 0.53
C GLU A 54 -19.12 6.16 0.22
N CYS A 55 -19.09 6.60 -1.02
CA CYS A 55 -18.24 7.70 -1.44
C CYS A 55 -18.85 8.39 -2.67
N ASP A 56 -18.47 9.64 -2.84
CA ASP A 56 -18.79 10.41 -4.02
C ASP A 56 -18.01 9.84 -5.23
N PRO A 57 -18.68 9.42 -6.31
CA PRO A 57 -18.02 8.89 -7.50
C PRO A 57 -17.14 9.92 -8.20
N ASP A 58 -17.41 11.22 -8.01
CA ASP A 58 -16.65 12.32 -8.61
C ASP A 58 -15.53 12.84 -7.68
N ALA A 59 -15.38 12.27 -6.48
CA ALA A 59 -14.34 12.69 -5.55
C ALA A 59 -12.94 12.43 -6.11
N GLU A 60 -12.09 13.43 -6.01
CA GLU A 60 -10.65 13.27 -6.28
C GLU A 60 -10.05 12.20 -5.35
N GLY A 61 -8.98 11.54 -5.81
CA GLY A 61 -8.23 10.58 -5.00
C GLY A 61 -7.78 11.18 -3.66
N GLU A 62 -7.74 10.35 -2.62
CA GLU A 62 -7.26 10.78 -1.30
C GLU A 62 -5.78 11.18 -1.35
N GLY A 63 -5.39 12.12 -0.49
CA GLY A 63 -4.00 12.43 -0.23
C GLY A 63 -3.26 11.30 0.52
N MET A 64 -1.95 11.43 0.64
CA MET A 64 -1.14 10.47 1.40
C MET A 64 -1.60 10.40 2.87
N ARG A 65 -1.82 9.18 3.38
CA ARG A 65 -2.27 8.93 4.75
C ARG A 65 -1.14 8.89 5.77
N CYS A 66 0.09 8.64 5.32
CA CYS A 66 1.25 8.46 6.18
C CYS A 66 1.92 9.80 6.58
N ARG A 67 3.02 9.71 7.34
CA ARG A 67 3.80 10.86 7.81
C ARG A 67 4.79 11.42 6.78
N ALA A 68 5.04 10.69 5.69
CA ALA A 68 6.00 11.08 4.65
C ALA A 68 5.68 12.46 4.08
N GLY A 69 6.63 13.36 4.09
CA GLY A 69 6.47 14.75 3.66
C GLY A 69 5.56 15.62 4.54
N LYS A 70 5.02 15.09 5.65
CA LYS A 70 4.20 15.84 6.62
C LYS A 70 4.99 16.15 7.89
N SER A 71 5.55 15.12 8.52
CA SER A 71 6.37 15.20 9.73
C SER A 71 7.63 14.32 9.66
N SER A 72 7.91 13.70 8.52
CA SER A 72 9.12 12.93 8.26
C SER A 72 9.60 13.12 6.82
N PHE A 73 10.90 12.99 6.64
CA PHE A 73 11.59 13.06 5.36
C PHE A 73 12.79 12.10 5.39
N TRP A 74 13.40 11.90 4.24
CA TRP A 74 14.66 11.20 4.09
C TRP A 74 15.66 12.09 3.39
N LEU A 75 16.93 11.98 3.79
CA LEU A 75 18.08 12.55 3.08
C LEU A 75 18.81 11.43 2.39
N THR A 76 19.06 11.59 1.11
CA THR A 76 19.86 10.67 0.32
C THR A 76 21.36 10.98 0.50
N TYR A 77 22.21 10.02 0.21
CA TYR A 77 23.67 10.20 0.36
C TYR A 77 24.26 11.28 -0.57
N ASP A 78 23.54 11.64 -1.63
CA ASP A 78 23.88 12.68 -2.60
C ASP A 78 23.20 14.02 -2.31
N GLY A 79 22.81 14.26 -1.05
CA GLY A 79 22.33 15.57 -0.58
C GLY A 79 20.93 15.97 -1.04
N ARG A 80 20.07 15.01 -1.39
CA ARG A 80 18.69 15.30 -1.76
C ARG A 80 17.71 14.97 -0.64
N MET A 81 16.65 15.74 -0.53
CA MET A 81 15.52 15.49 0.38
C MET A 81 14.36 14.88 -0.39
N ILE A 82 13.81 13.77 0.14
CA ILE A 82 12.64 13.05 -0.37
C ILE A 82 11.65 12.77 0.76
N PRO A 83 10.35 12.60 0.48
CA PRO A 83 9.34 12.36 1.53
C PRO A 83 9.53 11.04 2.27
N CYS A 84 9.96 10.00 1.56
CA CYS A 84 10.03 8.62 2.06
C CYS A 84 11.15 7.86 1.35
N GLY A 85 11.85 6.98 2.06
CA GLY A 85 12.90 6.13 1.48
C GLY A 85 12.41 5.16 0.39
N MET A 86 11.11 5.03 0.20
CA MET A 86 10.48 4.27 -0.89
C MET A 86 10.08 5.15 -2.09
N MET A 87 10.36 6.44 -2.08
CA MET A 87 9.99 7.39 -3.14
C MET A 87 11.25 8.01 -3.72
N THR A 88 11.25 8.22 -5.04
CA THR A 88 12.28 8.98 -5.75
C THR A 88 11.81 10.40 -6.08
N GLU A 89 10.50 10.62 -6.07
CA GLU A 89 9.82 11.90 -6.29
C GLU A 89 8.72 12.11 -5.23
N PRO A 90 8.42 13.36 -4.87
CA PRO A 90 9.19 14.57 -5.17
C PRO A 90 10.56 14.55 -4.52
N CYS A 91 11.53 15.18 -5.18
CA CYS A 91 12.92 15.26 -4.76
C CYS A 91 13.41 16.72 -4.84
N VAL A 92 14.21 17.13 -3.86
CA VAL A 92 14.76 18.49 -3.76
C VAL A 92 16.24 18.40 -3.39
N SER A 93 17.11 19.09 -4.14
CA SER A 93 18.54 19.21 -3.82
C SER A 93 18.76 20.19 -2.66
N LEU A 94 19.64 19.84 -1.73
CA LEU A 94 20.12 20.72 -0.66
C LEU A 94 21.35 21.52 -1.06
N GLU A 95 21.89 21.33 -2.25
CA GLU A 95 23.01 22.11 -2.76
C GLU A 95 22.58 23.55 -3.10
N ASP A 96 21.33 23.71 -3.57
CA ASP A 96 20.82 24.94 -4.15
C ASP A 96 19.91 25.74 -3.20
N MET A 97 19.58 25.21 -2.02
CA MET A 97 18.66 25.85 -1.09
C MET A 97 18.89 25.48 0.37
N SER A 98 18.34 26.27 1.28
CA SER A 98 18.39 25.96 2.71
C SER A 98 17.56 24.71 3.04
N PHE A 99 17.94 24.02 4.12
CA PHE A 99 17.17 22.89 4.64
C PHE A 99 15.70 23.27 4.92
N SER A 100 15.46 24.46 5.46
CA SER A 100 14.11 24.92 5.76
C SER A 100 13.26 25.06 4.49
N ASP A 101 13.83 25.66 3.45
CA ASP A 101 13.14 25.87 2.18
C ASP A 101 12.89 24.53 1.47
N ALA A 102 13.88 23.64 1.47
CA ALA A 102 13.75 22.29 0.94
C ALA A 102 12.63 21.52 1.65
N TRP A 103 12.57 21.62 2.98
CA TRP A 103 11.52 20.97 3.75
C TRP A 103 10.13 21.53 3.45
N GLN A 104 9.99 22.86 3.34
CA GLN A 104 8.72 23.47 2.96
C GLN A 104 8.28 23.01 1.55
N LEU A 105 9.21 22.98 0.61
CA LEU A 105 8.92 22.56 -0.77
C LEU A 105 8.52 21.08 -0.84
N ILE A 106 9.20 20.20 -0.11
CA ILE A 106 8.80 18.78 -0.01
C ILE A 106 7.41 18.63 0.59
N ARG A 107 7.09 19.36 1.65
CA ARG A 107 5.75 19.35 2.24
C ARG A 107 4.68 19.79 1.25
N GLN A 108 4.91 20.86 0.51
CA GLN A 108 4.00 21.37 -0.50
C GLN A 108 3.76 20.34 -1.60
N LYS A 109 4.83 19.85 -2.23
CA LYS A 109 4.75 18.85 -3.31
C LYS A 109 4.09 17.55 -2.85
N THR A 110 4.34 17.13 -1.62
CA THR A 110 3.72 15.92 -1.05
C THR A 110 2.23 16.11 -0.79
N ALA A 111 1.81 17.31 -0.42
CA ALA A 111 0.39 17.62 -0.21
C ALA A 111 -0.46 17.58 -1.50
N GLU A 112 0.18 17.70 -2.66
CA GLU A 112 -0.46 17.60 -3.97
C GLU A 112 -0.64 16.16 -4.46
N ILE A 113 0.07 15.20 -3.85
CA ILE A 113 -0.02 13.79 -4.23
C ILE A 113 -1.41 13.23 -3.92
N ARG A 114 -2.02 12.60 -4.92
CA ARG A 114 -3.30 11.89 -4.80
C ARG A 114 -3.11 10.41 -5.10
N LEU A 115 -3.78 9.58 -4.32
CA LEU A 115 -3.91 8.14 -4.57
C LEU A 115 -4.98 7.90 -5.67
N PRO A 116 -5.03 6.69 -6.26
CA PRO A 116 -6.05 6.37 -7.25
C PRO A 116 -7.46 6.62 -6.69
N SER A 117 -8.33 7.27 -7.48
CA SER A 117 -9.73 7.52 -7.09
C SER A 117 -10.50 6.22 -6.88
N GLU A 118 -10.20 5.19 -7.66
CA GLU A 118 -10.80 3.86 -7.54
C GLU A 118 -10.57 3.20 -6.17
N CYS A 119 -9.49 3.59 -5.47
CA CYS A 119 -9.23 3.12 -4.11
C CYS A 119 -10.27 3.60 -3.09
N GLN A 120 -10.98 4.70 -3.37
CA GLN A 120 -12.02 5.20 -2.49
C GLN A 120 -13.24 4.31 -2.47
N GLN A 121 -13.58 3.69 -3.61
CA GLN A 121 -14.72 2.82 -3.79
C GLN A 121 -14.37 1.33 -3.63
N CYS A 122 -13.15 1.01 -3.25
CA CYS A 122 -12.69 -0.35 -3.16
C CYS A 122 -13.22 -1.06 -1.90
N SER A 123 -13.87 -2.21 -2.07
CA SER A 123 -14.34 -3.03 -0.95
C SER A 123 -13.23 -3.43 0.02
N HIS A 124 -12.00 -3.58 -0.47
CA HIS A 124 -10.84 -3.97 0.34
C HIS A 124 -10.12 -2.77 1.00
N LYS A 125 -10.69 -1.55 0.93
CA LYS A 125 -10.05 -0.32 1.42
C LYS A 125 -9.64 -0.42 2.90
N SER A 126 -10.48 -1.03 3.74
CA SER A 126 -10.26 -1.17 5.19
C SER A 126 -9.06 -2.05 5.54
N VAL A 127 -8.74 -3.03 4.69
CA VAL A 127 -7.65 -4.00 4.90
C VAL A 127 -6.44 -3.75 3.99
N CYS A 128 -6.54 -2.78 3.08
CA CYS A 128 -5.50 -2.45 2.11
C CYS A 128 -4.59 -1.33 2.64
N ASN A 129 -3.27 -1.60 2.62
CA ASN A 129 -2.23 -0.65 3.01
C ASN A 129 -1.50 -0.06 1.79
N VAL A 130 -2.18 0.07 0.65
CA VAL A 130 -1.61 0.72 -0.54
C VAL A 130 -1.17 2.15 -0.23
N CYS A 131 -0.03 2.55 -0.74
CA CYS A 131 0.51 3.89 -0.56
C CYS A 131 1.02 4.49 -1.88
N ALA A 132 1.26 5.80 -1.89
CA ALA A 132 1.72 6.52 -3.07
C ALA A 132 3.01 5.93 -3.67
N ALA A 133 3.95 5.49 -2.82
CA ALA A 133 5.19 4.86 -3.29
C ALA A 133 4.91 3.56 -4.05
N MET A 134 3.99 2.73 -3.56
CA MET A 134 3.59 1.49 -4.24
C MET A 134 2.91 1.79 -5.57
N CYS A 135 2.00 2.76 -5.61
CA CYS A 135 1.34 3.18 -6.85
C CYS A 135 2.37 3.65 -7.88
N TYR A 136 3.29 4.51 -7.47
CA TYR A 136 4.33 5.05 -8.34
C TYR A 136 5.27 3.95 -8.86
N THR A 137 5.71 3.04 -8.01
CA THR A 137 6.58 1.92 -8.39
C THR A 137 5.94 0.98 -9.40
N GLU A 138 4.64 0.72 -9.26
CA GLU A 138 3.93 -0.20 -10.15
C GLU A 138 3.52 0.44 -11.48
N THR A 139 3.23 1.76 -11.48
CA THR A 139 2.55 2.41 -12.61
C THR A 139 3.28 3.62 -13.18
N GLY A 140 4.33 4.10 -12.51
CA GLY A 140 4.99 5.37 -12.82
C GLY A 140 4.18 6.62 -12.43
N ARG A 141 3.05 6.47 -11.72
CA ARG A 141 2.18 7.57 -11.30
C ARG A 141 1.65 7.35 -9.90
N PHE A 142 1.53 8.40 -9.10
CA PHE A 142 0.98 8.32 -7.74
C PHE A 142 -0.51 7.94 -7.72
N ASN A 143 -1.26 8.38 -8.71
CA ASN A 143 -2.68 8.07 -8.89
C ASN A 143 -2.94 6.89 -9.83
N GLY A 144 -1.92 6.13 -10.17
CA GLY A 144 -2.05 4.90 -10.95
C GLY A 144 -2.46 3.73 -10.05
N LYS A 145 -3.45 2.95 -10.48
CA LYS A 145 -3.91 1.75 -9.75
C LYS A 145 -2.86 0.63 -9.84
N PRO A 146 -2.32 0.15 -8.71
CA PRO A 146 -1.28 -0.89 -8.71
C PRO A 146 -1.93 -2.28 -8.75
N GLU A 147 -2.22 -2.81 -9.93
CA GLU A 147 -2.98 -4.06 -10.13
C GLU A 147 -2.41 -5.24 -9.34
N TYR A 148 -1.10 -5.44 -9.36
CA TYR A 148 -0.48 -6.51 -8.57
C TYR A 148 -0.79 -6.40 -7.07
N ILE A 149 -0.73 -5.20 -6.51
CA ILE A 149 -1.04 -4.97 -5.09
C ILE A 149 -2.52 -5.22 -4.82
N CYS A 150 -3.40 -4.81 -5.75
CA CYS A 150 -4.83 -5.08 -5.66
C CYS A 150 -5.12 -6.58 -5.65
N ASP A 151 -4.52 -7.33 -6.56
CA ASP A 151 -4.70 -8.78 -6.66
C ASP A 151 -4.11 -9.50 -5.44
N MET A 152 -2.96 -9.04 -4.93
CA MET A 152 -2.38 -9.58 -3.71
C MET A 152 -3.30 -9.36 -2.49
N VAL A 153 -3.88 -8.17 -2.33
CA VAL A 153 -4.79 -7.88 -1.21
C VAL A 153 -6.06 -8.74 -1.28
N LYS A 154 -6.66 -8.88 -2.47
CA LYS A 154 -7.80 -9.76 -2.70
C LYS A 154 -7.44 -11.20 -2.37
N SER A 155 -6.34 -11.71 -2.91
CA SER A 155 -5.88 -13.08 -2.66
C SER A 155 -5.58 -13.33 -1.17
N ILE A 156 -5.08 -12.32 -0.43
CA ILE A 156 -4.89 -12.42 1.03
C ILE A 156 -6.25 -12.56 1.73
N ALA A 157 -7.24 -11.76 1.36
CA ALA A 157 -8.57 -11.84 1.94
C ALA A 157 -9.21 -13.21 1.69
N ASP A 158 -9.16 -13.68 0.45
CA ASP A 158 -9.67 -15.00 0.05
C ASP A 158 -8.98 -16.14 0.80
N GLU A 159 -7.67 -16.09 0.95
CA GLU A 159 -6.89 -17.11 1.65
C GLU A 159 -7.18 -17.11 3.17
N PHE A 160 -7.41 -15.94 3.79
CA PHE A 160 -7.86 -15.86 5.18
C PHE A 160 -9.25 -16.47 5.37
N VAL A 161 -10.20 -16.11 4.51
CA VAL A 161 -11.55 -16.67 4.56
C VAL A 161 -11.52 -18.18 4.36
N LYS A 162 -10.75 -18.67 3.40
CA LYS A 162 -10.59 -20.10 3.12
C LYS A 162 -10.03 -20.90 4.31
N GLN A 163 -9.05 -20.33 5.04
CA GLN A 163 -8.36 -21.05 6.11
C GLN A 163 -8.99 -20.89 7.50
N PHE A 164 -9.68 -19.77 7.75
CA PHE A 164 -10.17 -19.41 9.08
C PHE A 164 -11.62 -18.94 9.10
N GLY A 165 -12.27 -18.81 7.92
CA GLY A 165 -13.71 -18.59 7.85
C GLY A 165 -14.42 -19.81 8.42
N GLU A 166 -15.40 -19.61 9.28
CA GLU A 166 -16.25 -20.71 9.76
C GLU A 166 -16.98 -21.30 8.56
N VAL A 167 -16.71 -22.54 8.23
CA VAL A 167 -17.63 -23.34 7.42
C VAL A 167 -18.81 -23.57 8.34
N GLY A 168 -19.98 -22.99 8.01
CA GLY A 168 -21.20 -23.28 8.74
C GLY A 168 -21.32 -24.78 8.87
N GLU A 169 -21.45 -25.29 10.12
CA GLU A 169 -21.83 -26.63 10.37
C GLU A 169 -23.12 -26.85 9.59
N THR A 170 -23.04 -27.63 8.54
CA THR A 170 -24.27 -28.23 7.96
C THR A 170 -24.81 -29.12 9.05
N ASP A 171 -25.88 -28.69 9.69
CA ASP A 171 -26.74 -29.55 10.50
C ASP A 171 -27.18 -30.74 9.63
N GLU A 172 -26.44 -31.83 9.73
CA GLU A 172 -26.93 -33.15 9.35
C GLU A 172 -27.70 -33.67 10.56
N SER A 173 -28.99 -33.40 10.53
CA SER A 173 -30.00 -34.12 11.35
C SER A 173 -30.71 -35.13 10.49
#